data_3595a580253d044753ead0153442099b
#
_entry.id   3595a580253d044753ead0153442099b
#
_cell.length_a   1.000
_cell.length_b   1.000
_cell.length_c   1.000
_cell.angle_alpha   90.00
_cell.angle_beta   90.00
_cell.angle_gamma   90.00
#
_symmetry.space_group_name_H-M   'P 1'
#
loop_
_entity.id
_entity.type
_entity.pdbx_description
1 polymer ?
#
loop_
_entity_poly.entity_id
_entity_poly.type
_entity_poly.pdbx_seq_one_letter_code
_entity_poly.pdbx_strand_id
1 'polypeptide(L)'
;YTAKPKLDFPRIEKIHQLTGVPLVMHGGSGVSPEDYVEAIKRGVRKINYYTYMAREGTNAAKAYLKDHPDVIYYHDIACAARDAMKNDVEKAMSVFYGLKK
;
A
#
# COMPACT_ATOMS: atom_id res chain seq x y z
N TYR A 1 -5.74 0.87 -11.90
CA TYR A 1 -6.84 1.81 -12.15
C TYR A 1 -6.50 2.75 -13.29
N THR A 2 -7.48 3.06 -14.12
CA THR A 2 -7.31 4.02 -15.23
C THR A 2 -7.50 5.47 -14.79
N ALA A 3 -8.11 5.69 -13.62
CA ALA A 3 -8.31 7.03 -13.04
C ALA A 3 -7.97 7.00 -11.54
N LYS A 4 -7.58 8.16 -11.02
CA LYS A 4 -7.30 8.32 -9.58
C LYS A 4 -8.59 8.16 -8.79
N PRO A 5 -8.64 7.28 -7.76
CA PRO A 5 -9.81 7.17 -6.91
C PRO A 5 -10.10 8.48 -6.17
N LYS A 6 -11.39 8.80 -6.03
CA LYS A 6 -11.84 9.92 -5.24
C LYS A 6 -12.67 9.41 -4.07
N LEU A 7 -12.17 9.60 -2.84
CA LEU A 7 -12.85 9.15 -1.66
C LEU A 7 -13.95 10.12 -1.24
N ASP A 8 -15.07 9.58 -0.77
CA ASP A 8 -16.18 10.36 -0.23
C ASP A 8 -16.04 10.39 1.30
N PHE A 9 -15.25 11.33 1.80
CA PHE A 9 -14.95 11.45 3.23
C PHE A 9 -16.18 11.69 4.09
N PRO A 10 -17.12 12.58 3.73
CA PRO A 10 -18.34 12.74 4.52
C PRO A 10 -19.14 11.45 4.67
N ARG A 11 -19.20 10.64 3.63
CA ARG A 11 -19.88 9.33 3.66
C ARG A 11 -19.17 8.35 4.58
N ILE A 12 -17.85 8.28 4.53
CA ILE A 12 -17.03 7.44 5.43
C ILE A 12 -17.35 7.79 6.88
N GLU A 13 -17.32 9.07 7.22
CA GLU A 13 -17.59 9.55 8.56
C GLU A 13 -19.02 9.23 9.01
N LYS A 14 -19.99 9.42 8.12
CA LYS A 14 -21.39 9.12 8.42
C LYS A 14 -21.62 7.62 8.67
N ILE A 15 -21.01 6.76 7.88
CA ILE A 15 -21.09 5.31 8.09
C ILE A 15 -20.53 4.95 9.47
N HIS A 16 -19.38 5.50 9.81
CA HIS A 16 -18.76 5.25 11.11
C HIS A 16 -19.66 5.73 12.27
N GLN A 17 -20.21 6.93 12.15
CA GLN A 17 -21.12 7.50 13.16
C GLN A 17 -22.39 6.65 13.34
N LEU A 18 -22.97 6.21 12.24
CA LEU A 18 -24.24 5.46 12.29
C LEU A 18 -24.05 4.02 12.78
N THR A 19 -22.93 3.39 12.48
CA THR A 19 -22.68 1.98 12.84
C THR A 19 -21.91 1.83 14.15
N GLY A 20 -21.09 2.81 14.50
CA GLY A 20 -20.23 2.74 15.69
C GLY A 20 -19.11 1.71 15.59
N VAL A 21 -18.88 1.12 14.42
CA VAL A 21 -17.86 0.06 14.25
C VAL A 21 -16.66 0.57 13.46
N PRO A 22 -15.47 -0.03 13.67
CA PRO A 22 -14.30 0.26 12.84
C PRO A 22 -14.56 -0.11 11.37
N LEU A 23 -14.09 0.73 10.45
CA LEU A 23 -14.27 0.51 9.03
C LEU A 23 -13.03 -0.13 8.40
N VAL A 24 -13.24 -0.93 7.36
CA VAL A 24 -12.20 -1.56 6.56
C VAL A 24 -12.21 -0.95 5.17
N MET A 25 -11.04 -0.54 4.69
CA MET A 25 -10.89 -0.03 3.32
C MET A 25 -10.36 -1.13 2.41
N HIS A 26 -11.11 -1.41 1.35
CA HIS A 26 -10.68 -2.25 0.23
C HIS A 26 -10.36 -1.38 -0.98
N GLY A 27 -9.56 -1.93 -1.90
CA GLY A 27 -9.33 -1.28 -3.18
C GLY A 27 -8.61 0.07 -3.10
N GLY A 28 -7.73 0.24 -2.12
CA GLY A 28 -7.02 1.49 -1.87
C GLY A 28 -5.89 1.82 -2.85
N SER A 29 -5.67 1.01 -3.88
CA SER A 29 -4.62 1.27 -4.87
C SER A 29 -4.89 2.61 -5.58
N GLY A 30 -3.86 3.46 -5.65
CA GLY A 30 -3.99 4.80 -6.24
C GLY A 30 -4.46 5.89 -5.29
N VAL A 31 -4.81 5.55 -4.06
CA VAL A 31 -5.16 6.53 -3.03
C VAL A 31 -3.88 7.24 -2.56
N SER A 32 -3.93 8.57 -2.43
CA SER A 32 -2.78 9.34 -1.98
C SER A 32 -2.52 9.14 -0.48
N PRO A 33 -1.26 9.38 -0.01
CA PRO A 33 -0.96 9.33 1.41
C PRO A 33 -1.86 10.24 2.25
N GLU A 34 -2.16 11.43 1.75
CA GLU A 34 -3.02 12.42 2.42
C GLU A 34 -4.45 11.89 2.56
N ASP A 35 -4.96 11.23 1.53
CA ASP A 35 -6.31 10.67 1.53
C ASP A 35 -6.41 9.47 2.48
N TYR A 36 -5.36 8.64 2.58
CA TYR A 36 -5.32 7.58 3.60
C TYR A 36 -5.41 8.15 5.01
N VAL A 37 -4.63 9.19 5.29
CA VAL A 37 -4.63 9.84 6.61
C VAL A 37 -6.01 10.39 6.93
N GLU A 38 -6.65 11.06 5.96
CA GLU A 38 -7.99 11.61 6.14
C GLU A 38 -9.04 10.52 6.36
N ALA A 39 -8.99 9.44 5.59
CA ALA A 39 -9.90 8.30 5.75
C ALA A 39 -9.76 7.68 7.16
N ILE A 40 -8.54 7.54 7.64
CA ILE A 40 -8.27 7.01 8.98
C ILE A 40 -8.88 7.91 10.06
N LYS A 41 -8.75 9.22 9.91
CA LYS A 41 -9.38 10.18 10.84
C LYS A 41 -10.90 10.05 10.86
N ARG A 42 -11.50 9.63 9.76
CA ARG A 42 -12.95 9.52 9.61
C ARG A 42 -13.53 8.17 10.03
N GLY A 43 -12.69 7.19 10.39
CA GLY A 43 -13.18 5.92 10.94
C GLY A 43 -12.59 4.65 10.34
N VAL A 44 -11.79 4.76 9.30
CA VAL A 44 -11.08 3.59 8.74
C VAL A 44 -10.01 3.11 9.73
N ARG A 45 -10.01 1.82 10.04
CA ARG A 45 -9.07 1.23 11.01
C ARG A 45 -8.30 0.04 10.46
N LYS A 46 -8.71 -0.51 9.33
CA LYS A 46 -8.00 -1.58 8.63
C LYS A 46 -7.95 -1.25 7.15
N ILE A 47 -6.77 -1.38 6.57
CA ILE A 47 -6.53 -1.13 5.14
C ILE A 47 -5.99 -2.42 4.54
N ASN A 48 -6.63 -2.91 3.48
CA ASN A 48 -6.12 -4.03 2.71
C ASN A 48 -5.12 -3.50 1.68
N TYR A 49 -3.88 -3.94 1.79
CA TYR A 49 -2.77 -3.41 1.02
C TYR A 49 -2.01 -4.54 0.36
N TYR A 50 -1.90 -4.51 -0.97
CA TYR A 50 -1.23 -5.58 -1.72
C TYR A 50 -0.57 -5.09 -3.01
N THR A 51 -1.32 -4.40 -3.87
CA THR A 51 -0.96 -4.16 -5.26
C THR A 51 0.39 -3.46 -5.43
N TYR A 52 0.61 -2.38 -4.70
CA TYR A 52 1.87 -1.64 -4.80
C TYR A 52 3.05 -2.43 -4.26
N MET A 53 2.86 -3.15 -3.16
CA MET A 53 3.88 -4.03 -2.62
C MET A 53 4.29 -5.08 -3.65
N ALA A 54 3.33 -5.77 -4.25
CA ALA A 54 3.58 -6.79 -5.26
C ALA A 54 4.30 -6.21 -6.48
N ARG A 55 3.88 -5.02 -6.92
CA ARG A 55 4.50 -4.33 -8.05
C ARG A 55 5.96 -3.96 -7.77
N GLU A 56 6.25 -3.45 -6.58
CA GLU A 56 7.62 -3.14 -6.19
C GLU A 56 8.50 -4.39 -6.16
N GLY A 57 7.96 -5.50 -5.70
CA GLY A 57 8.66 -6.79 -5.76
C GLY A 57 8.98 -7.21 -7.19
N THR A 58 8.01 -7.08 -8.09
CA THR A 58 8.21 -7.41 -9.52
C THR A 58 9.26 -6.49 -10.16
N ASN A 59 9.18 -5.19 -9.89
CA ASN A 59 10.13 -4.22 -10.43
C ASN A 59 11.56 -4.53 -9.96
N ALA A 60 11.73 -4.88 -8.69
CA ALA A 60 13.03 -5.24 -8.13
C ALA A 60 13.56 -6.54 -8.74
N ALA A 61 12.71 -7.53 -8.95
CA ALA A 61 13.09 -8.79 -9.60
C ALA A 61 13.57 -8.54 -11.04
N LYS A 62 12.84 -7.72 -11.78
CA LYS A 62 13.24 -7.35 -13.16
C LYS A 62 14.56 -6.61 -13.19
N ALA A 63 14.76 -5.66 -12.28
CA ALA A 63 16.01 -4.90 -12.18
C ALA A 63 17.18 -5.80 -11.82
N TYR A 64 16.98 -6.72 -10.89
CA TYR A 64 18.01 -7.68 -10.49
C TYR A 64 18.44 -8.56 -11.66
N LEU A 65 17.48 -9.09 -12.42
CA LEU A 65 17.76 -9.92 -13.59
C LEU A 65 18.52 -9.15 -14.67
N LYS A 66 18.21 -7.89 -14.84
CA LYS A 66 18.91 -7.02 -15.81
C LYS A 66 20.36 -6.78 -15.39
N ASP A 67 20.59 -6.51 -14.09
CA ASP A 67 21.91 -6.20 -13.56
C ASP A 67 22.77 -7.46 -13.33
N HIS A 68 22.14 -8.62 -13.20
CA HIS A 68 22.82 -9.90 -12.95
C HIS A 68 22.35 -10.97 -13.94
N PRO A 69 22.70 -10.81 -15.24
CA PRO A 69 22.18 -11.76 -16.25
C PRO A 69 22.69 -13.19 -16.06
N ASP A 70 23.76 -13.39 -15.29
CA ASP A 70 24.35 -14.71 -15.03
C ASP A 70 23.82 -15.34 -13.74
N VAL A 71 22.81 -14.75 -13.10
CA VAL A 71 22.23 -15.29 -11.86
C VAL A 71 21.64 -16.67 -12.14
N ILE A 72 21.92 -17.64 -11.25
CA ILE A 72 21.45 -19.02 -11.41
C ILE A 72 20.55 -19.48 -10.26
N TYR A 73 20.55 -18.77 -9.13
CA TYR A 73 19.77 -19.18 -7.96
C TYR A 73 18.56 -18.27 -7.77
N TYR A 74 17.39 -18.89 -7.67
CA TYR A 74 16.14 -18.15 -7.48
C TYR A 74 16.15 -17.33 -6.19
N HIS A 75 16.77 -17.82 -5.12
CA HIS A 75 16.78 -17.11 -3.85
C HIS A 75 17.41 -15.71 -3.95
N ASP A 76 18.36 -15.50 -4.84
CA ASP A 76 18.95 -14.19 -5.08
C ASP A 76 17.89 -13.20 -5.62
N ILE A 77 17.08 -13.67 -6.56
CA ILE A 77 15.97 -12.90 -7.13
C ILE A 77 14.90 -12.67 -6.07
N ALA A 78 14.55 -13.71 -5.34
CA ALA A 78 13.53 -13.64 -4.28
C ALA A 78 13.93 -12.67 -3.17
N CYS A 79 15.20 -12.64 -2.77
CA CYS A 79 15.69 -11.70 -1.77
C CYS A 79 15.60 -10.25 -2.23
N ALA A 80 15.91 -9.96 -3.49
CA ALA A 80 15.78 -8.61 -4.05
C ALA A 80 14.32 -8.16 -4.03
N ALA A 81 13.40 -9.03 -4.44
CA ALA A 81 11.97 -8.76 -4.40
C ALA A 81 11.47 -8.54 -2.97
N ARG A 82 11.88 -9.40 -2.04
CA ARG A 82 11.54 -9.29 -0.62
C ARG A 82 11.93 -7.94 -0.03
N ASP A 83 13.15 -7.50 -0.29
CA ASP A 83 13.66 -6.25 0.27
C ASP A 83 12.87 -5.05 -0.26
N ALA A 84 12.53 -5.05 -1.55
CA ALA A 84 11.70 -4.00 -2.14
C ALA A 84 10.29 -4.00 -1.57
N MET A 85 9.68 -5.17 -1.40
CA MET A 85 8.35 -5.29 -0.79
C MET A 85 8.36 -4.81 0.67
N LYS A 86 9.38 -5.19 1.42
CA LYS A 86 9.55 -4.73 2.80
C LYS A 86 9.62 -3.20 2.88
N ASN A 87 10.43 -2.59 2.03
CA ASN A 87 10.57 -1.13 2.01
C ASN A 87 9.26 -0.44 1.68
N ASP A 88 8.50 -0.96 0.73
CA ASP A 88 7.20 -0.40 0.37
C ASP A 88 6.19 -0.52 1.51
N VAL A 89 6.12 -1.67 2.17
CA VAL A 89 5.24 -1.89 3.31
C VAL A 89 5.60 -0.97 4.47
N GLU A 90 6.88 -0.78 4.75
CA GLU A 90 7.33 0.14 5.80
C GLU A 90 6.88 1.57 5.53
N LYS A 91 6.95 2.03 4.28
CA LYS A 91 6.43 3.35 3.89
C LYS A 91 4.93 3.44 4.09
N ALA A 92 4.19 2.42 3.65
CA ALA A 92 2.74 2.37 3.81
C ALA A 92 2.35 2.40 5.30
N MET A 93 3.01 1.61 6.12
CA MET A 93 2.77 1.58 7.57
C MET A 93 3.02 2.95 8.21
N SER A 94 4.07 3.64 7.79
CA SER A 94 4.37 4.99 8.28
C SER A 94 3.25 5.97 7.95
N VAL A 95 2.69 5.90 6.74
CA VAL A 95 1.56 6.73 6.32
C VAL A 95 0.32 6.40 7.15
N PHE A 96 -0.02 5.11 7.29
CA PHE A 96 -1.22 4.67 8.02
C PHE A 96 -1.13 5.00 9.51
N TYR A 97 0.05 4.96 10.07
CA TYR A 97 0.27 5.31 11.47
C TYR A 97 0.29 6.83 11.69
N GLY A 98 0.37 7.61 10.62
CA GLY A 98 0.41 9.07 10.69
C GLY A 98 1.79 9.66 10.89
N LEU A 99 2.84 8.89 10.66
CA LEU A 99 4.22 9.39 10.70
C LEU A 99 4.50 10.19 9.44
N LYS A 100 4.99 11.40 9.61
CA LYS A 100 5.44 12.22 8.49
C LYS A 100 6.87 11.84 8.10
N LYS A 101 7.06 11.61 6.83
CA LYS A 101 8.38 11.42 6.26
C LYS A 101 8.53 12.26 5.00
#